data_d537d235746e2bc9c98cf4575ca91b6b
#
_entry.id   d537d235746e2bc9c98cf4575ca91b6b
#
_cell.length_a   1.000
_cell.length_b   1.000
_cell.length_c   1.000
_cell.angle_alpha   90.00
_cell.angle_beta   90.00
_cell.angle_gamma   90.00
#
_symmetry.space_group_name_H-M   'P 1'
#
loop_
_entity.id
_entity.type
_entity.pdbx_description
1 polymer ?
#
loop_
_entity_poly.entity_id
_entity_poly.type
_entity_poly.pdbx_seq_one_letter_code
_entity_poly.pdbx_strand_id
1 'polypeptide(L)'
;ANQGKLIVIEFSTSWCQPCKDFAAWLSFGDQTVTSHRFWKEEFSIIKELIKKEKIYFINIQSQDRYREPSSLESIEEWAYDYPDEMIPIFSDSNYDVRNWARVTAYPTMIVLNEKMEILQFSIRGWQDALKFLSDIKWGLEEPDKINKKGKTK
;
A
#
# COMPACT_ATOMS: atom_id res chain seq x y z
N ALA A 1 -4.86 23.95 -3.57
CA ALA A 1 -4.61 23.22 -4.81
C ALA A 1 -5.18 21.83 -4.66
N ASN A 2 -6.18 21.46 -5.48
CA ASN A 2 -6.66 20.08 -5.58
C ASN A 2 -5.50 19.24 -6.12
N GLN A 3 -4.77 18.54 -5.24
CA GLN A 3 -3.96 17.42 -5.69
C GLN A 3 -4.93 16.35 -6.16
N GLY A 4 -4.82 15.96 -7.43
CA GLY A 4 -5.53 14.83 -7.94
C GLY A 4 -5.21 13.57 -7.12
N LYS A 5 -6.05 12.54 -7.22
CA LYS A 5 -5.90 11.31 -6.45
C LYS A 5 -4.62 10.58 -6.87
N LEU A 6 -3.74 10.30 -5.93
CA LEU A 6 -2.52 9.55 -6.20
C LEU A 6 -2.81 8.05 -6.34
N ILE A 7 -2.01 7.38 -7.15
CA ILE A 7 -2.04 5.94 -7.32
C ILE A 7 -0.77 5.38 -6.70
N VAL A 8 -0.92 4.42 -5.81
CA VAL A 8 0.20 3.71 -5.19
C VAL A 8 0.16 2.26 -5.65
N ILE A 9 1.25 1.80 -6.24
CA ILE A 9 1.39 0.43 -6.70
C ILE A 9 2.47 -0.24 -5.87
N GLU A 10 2.10 -1.32 -5.18
CA GLU A 10 3.02 -2.22 -4.54
C GLU A 10 3.24 -3.45 -5.41
N PHE A 11 4.48 -3.72 -5.77
CA PHE A 11 4.90 -4.97 -6.37
C PHE A 11 5.32 -5.93 -5.27
N SER A 12 4.67 -7.07 -5.24
CA SER A 12 4.90 -8.10 -4.23
C SER A 12 4.94 -9.51 -4.82
N THR A 13 5.26 -10.47 -3.99
CA THR A 13 5.26 -11.89 -4.33
C THR A 13 4.78 -12.70 -3.13
N SER A 14 4.20 -13.87 -3.38
CA SER A 14 3.70 -14.74 -2.31
C SER A 14 4.79 -15.36 -1.43
N TRP A 15 6.05 -15.31 -1.83
CA TRP A 15 7.20 -15.76 -1.02
C TRP A 15 7.86 -14.64 -0.21
N CYS A 16 7.53 -13.39 -0.46
CA CYS A 16 8.15 -12.22 0.15
C CYS A 16 7.60 -11.98 1.55
N GLN A 17 8.37 -12.26 2.59
CA GLN A 17 7.91 -12.10 3.96
C GLN A 17 7.57 -10.66 4.34
N PRO A 18 8.40 -9.63 4.02
CA PRO A 18 8.00 -8.26 4.27
C PRO A 18 6.68 -7.86 3.58
N CYS A 19 6.43 -8.36 2.36
CA CYS A 19 5.17 -8.12 1.66
C CYS A 19 3.97 -8.69 2.41
N LYS A 20 4.11 -9.92 2.94
CA LYS A 20 3.09 -10.57 3.78
C LYS A 20 2.82 -9.79 5.06
N ASP A 21 3.87 -9.35 5.75
CA ASP A 21 3.77 -8.59 6.99
C ASP A 21 3.04 -7.27 6.76
N PHE A 22 3.32 -6.60 5.65
CA PHE A 22 2.64 -5.36 5.27
C PHE A 22 1.17 -5.61 4.92
N ALA A 23 0.88 -6.65 4.15
CA ALA A 23 -0.49 -7.04 3.81
C ALA A 23 -1.31 -7.43 5.05
N ALA A 24 -0.73 -8.20 5.99
CA ALA A 24 -1.36 -8.57 7.25
C ALA A 24 -1.67 -7.34 8.11
N TRP A 25 -0.77 -6.36 8.13
CA TRP A 25 -1.00 -5.10 8.83
C TRP A 25 -2.14 -4.30 8.19
N LEU A 26 -2.20 -4.23 6.87
CA LEU A 26 -3.30 -3.55 6.16
C LEU A 26 -4.64 -4.25 6.44
N SER A 27 -4.71 -5.57 6.29
CA SER A 27 -5.95 -6.36 6.42
C SER A 27 -6.44 -6.50 7.86
N PHE A 28 -5.54 -6.86 8.79
CA PHE A 28 -5.91 -7.28 10.14
C PHE A 28 -5.36 -6.35 11.24
N GLY A 29 -4.48 -5.41 10.91
CA GLY A 29 -3.77 -4.63 11.91
C GLY A 29 -2.66 -5.42 12.61
N ASP A 30 -2.16 -6.50 12.04
CA ASP A 30 -1.01 -7.23 12.56
C ASP A 30 0.20 -6.31 12.70
N GLN A 31 0.86 -6.33 13.87
CA GLN A 31 1.91 -5.38 14.19
C GLN A 31 3.33 -5.84 13.80
N THR A 32 3.47 -6.98 13.12
CA THR A 32 4.78 -7.53 12.75
C THR A 32 5.58 -6.55 11.90
N VAL A 33 4.95 -5.92 10.91
CA VAL A 33 5.64 -4.93 10.05
C VAL A 33 6.15 -3.73 10.83
N THR A 34 5.48 -3.33 11.89
CA THR A 34 5.86 -2.16 12.69
C THR A 34 7.14 -2.38 13.49
N SER A 35 7.56 -3.63 13.67
CA SER A 35 8.82 -4.01 14.33
C SER A 35 10.02 -4.06 13.37
N HIS A 36 9.81 -3.92 12.06
CA HIS A 36 10.89 -3.84 11.10
C HIS A 36 11.72 -2.57 11.32
N ARG A 37 13.05 -2.70 11.26
CA ARG A 37 13.98 -1.57 11.50
C ARG A 37 13.75 -0.35 10.59
N PHE A 38 13.11 -0.55 9.44
CA PHE A 38 12.80 0.51 8.48
C PHE A 38 11.42 1.13 8.67
N TRP A 39 10.60 0.57 9.57
CA TRP A 39 9.29 1.12 9.85
C TRP A 39 9.40 2.42 10.63
N LYS A 40 8.53 3.36 10.30
CA LYS A 40 8.32 4.60 11.06
C LYS A 40 6.85 4.78 11.34
N GLU A 41 6.53 5.34 12.48
CA GLU A 41 5.13 5.51 12.90
C GLU A 41 4.32 6.34 11.90
N GLU A 42 4.93 7.37 11.30
CA GLU A 42 4.31 8.19 10.28
C GLU A 42 3.82 7.40 9.04
N PHE A 43 4.36 6.22 8.79
CA PHE A 43 3.94 5.38 7.67
C PHE A 43 2.53 4.81 7.86
N SER A 44 2.03 4.78 9.09
CA SER A 44 0.68 4.31 9.39
C SER A 44 -0.42 5.15 8.73
N ILE A 45 -0.11 6.36 8.26
CA ILE A 45 -1.04 7.23 7.53
C ILE A 45 -1.63 6.54 6.29
N ILE A 46 -0.91 5.58 5.69
CA ILE A 46 -1.37 4.94 4.46
C ILE A 46 -2.73 4.23 4.63
N LYS A 47 -3.01 3.66 5.80
CA LYS A 47 -4.33 3.08 6.09
C LYS A 47 -5.45 4.11 6.01
N GLU A 48 -5.23 5.28 6.59
CA GLU A 48 -6.20 6.36 6.55
C GLU A 48 -6.37 6.89 5.13
N LEU A 49 -5.28 6.98 4.37
CA LEU A 49 -5.34 7.43 2.98
C LEU A 49 -6.15 6.47 2.10
N ILE A 50 -5.98 5.15 2.29
CA ILE A 50 -6.76 4.13 1.59
C ILE A 50 -8.24 4.24 2.02
N LYS A 51 -8.51 4.19 3.32
CA LYS A 51 -9.86 4.21 3.88
C LYS A 51 -10.66 5.45 3.49
N LYS A 52 -10.01 6.61 3.46
CA LYS A 52 -10.60 7.89 3.06
C LYS A 52 -10.53 8.14 1.56
N GLU A 53 -10.14 7.13 0.79
CA GLU A 53 -10.02 7.19 -0.66
C GLU A 53 -9.22 8.39 -1.18
N LYS A 54 -8.19 8.80 -0.42
CA LYS A 54 -7.24 9.86 -0.83
C LYS A 54 -6.23 9.33 -1.85
N ILE A 55 -5.99 8.03 -1.82
CA ILE A 55 -5.15 7.31 -2.78
C ILE A 55 -5.88 6.09 -3.32
N TYR A 56 -5.49 5.63 -4.51
CA TYR A 56 -5.76 4.28 -4.97
C TYR A 56 -4.54 3.42 -4.65
N PHE A 57 -4.72 2.40 -3.84
CA PHE A 57 -3.66 1.45 -3.54
C PHE A 57 -3.91 0.16 -4.30
N ILE A 58 -2.92 -0.30 -5.06
CA ILE A 58 -2.99 -1.46 -5.93
C ILE A 58 -1.85 -2.41 -5.57
N ASN A 59 -2.16 -3.69 -5.39
CA ASN A 59 -1.16 -4.74 -5.21
C ASN A 59 -0.98 -5.52 -6.52
N ILE A 60 0.25 -5.63 -6.98
CA ILE A 60 0.61 -6.44 -8.16
C ILE A 60 1.48 -7.60 -7.69
N GLN A 61 0.96 -8.82 -7.87
CA GLN A 61 1.65 -10.06 -7.59
C GLN A 61 2.44 -10.51 -8.82
N SER A 62 3.77 -10.56 -8.70
CA SER A 62 4.62 -10.98 -9.81
C SER A 62 4.94 -12.47 -9.77
N GLN A 63 5.03 -13.08 -8.59
CA GLN A 63 5.38 -14.48 -8.42
C GLN A 63 4.55 -15.14 -7.30
N ASP A 64 4.29 -16.43 -7.48
CA ASP A 64 3.68 -17.28 -6.47
C ASP A 64 4.69 -17.70 -5.37
N ARG A 65 4.25 -18.57 -4.45
CA ARG A 65 5.08 -19.09 -3.36
C ARG A 65 6.28 -19.93 -3.83
N TYR A 66 6.24 -20.45 -5.05
CA TYR A 66 7.28 -21.29 -5.65
C TYR A 66 8.23 -20.50 -6.55
N ARG A 67 8.07 -19.16 -6.61
CA ARG A 67 8.81 -18.23 -7.47
C ARG A 67 8.51 -18.38 -8.96
N GLU A 68 7.41 -19.06 -9.28
CA GLU A 68 6.86 -19.09 -10.64
C GLU A 68 6.02 -17.83 -10.90
N PRO A 69 5.77 -17.49 -12.16
CA PRO A 69 4.89 -16.38 -12.48
C PRO A 69 3.54 -16.49 -11.77
N SER A 70 3.04 -15.38 -11.23
CA SER A 70 1.75 -15.38 -10.55
C SER A 70 0.62 -15.82 -11.47
N SER A 71 -0.39 -16.44 -10.88
CA SER A 71 -1.57 -16.96 -11.56
C SER A 71 -2.85 -16.45 -10.86
N LEU A 72 -3.99 -16.70 -11.48
CA LEU A 72 -5.27 -16.42 -10.82
C LEU A 72 -5.38 -17.14 -9.47
N GLU A 73 -4.99 -18.41 -9.42
CA GLU A 73 -4.99 -19.19 -8.18
C GLU A 73 -4.12 -18.53 -7.09
N SER A 74 -2.92 -18.08 -7.43
CA SER A 74 -2.02 -17.46 -6.45
C SER A 74 -2.54 -16.12 -5.92
N ILE A 75 -3.26 -15.33 -6.73
CA ILE A 75 -3.89 -14.09 -6.26
C ILE A 75 -5.17 -14.35 -5.45
N GLU A 76 -5.92 -15.42 -5.75
CA GLU A 76 -7.05 -15.85 -4.94
C GLU A 76 -6.59 -16.32 -3.55
N GLU A 77 -5.50 -17.08 -3.46
CA GLU A 77 -4.85 -17.45 -2.20
C GLU A 77 -4.43 -16.20 -1.41
N TRP A 78 -3.77 -15.24 -2.07
CA TRP A 78 -3.37 -13.99 -1.41
C TRP A 78 -4.57 -13.20 -0.89
N ALA A 79 -5.63 -13.08 -1.70
CA ALA A 79 -6.84 -12.37 -1.30
C ALA A 79 -7.58 -13.06 -0.15
N TYR A 80 -7.48 -14.39 -0.07
CA TYR A 80 -8.01 -15.15 1.06
C TYR A 80 -7.21 -14.93 2.34
N ASP A 81 -5.87 -14.94 2.22
CA ASP A 81 -4.97 -14.75 3.37
C ASP A 81 -4.96 -13.30 3.88
N TYR A 82 -5.11 -12.33 2.99
CA TYR A 82 -5.06 -10.89 3.29
C TYR A 82 -6.25 -10.14 2.66
N PRO A 83 -7.46 -10.40 3.12
CA PRO A 83 -8.66 -9.77 2.55
C PRO A 83 -8.67 -8.26 2.82
N ASP A 84 -8.87 -7.48 1.75
CA ASP A 84 -9.09 -6.04 1.83
C ASP A 84 -9.88 -5.59 0.59
N GLU A 85 -11.12 -5.13 0.80
CA GLU A 85 -12.02 -4.72 -0.28
C GLU A 85 -11.55 -3.44 -0.99
N MET A 86 -10.67 -2.66 -0.34
CA MET A 86 -10.17 -1.39 -0.88
C MET A 86 -8.90 -1.57 -1.71
N ILE A 87 -8.29 -2.76 -1.67
CA ILE A 87 -7.01 -3.03 -2.34
C ILE A 87 -7.20 -4.09 -3.43
N PRO A 88 -7.37 -3.67 -4.69
CA PRO A 88 -7.38 -4.62 -5.80
C PRO A 88 -6.03 -5.30 -5.96
N ILE A 89 -6.07 -6.59 -6.30
CA ILE A 89 -4.90 -7.43 -6.51
C ILE A 89 -4.88 -7.90 -7.96
N PHE A 90 -3.76 -7.74 -8.62
CA PHE A 90 -3.57 -8.17 -10.00
C PHE A 90 -2.41 -9.15 -10.13
N SER A 91 -2.57 -10.11 -11.04
CA SER A 91 -1.49 -11.00 -11.46
C SER A 91 -0.69 -10.38 -12.60
N ASP A 92 0.63 -10.30 -12.45
CA ASP A 92 1.56 -9.93 -13.51
C ASP A 92 2.25 -11.19 -14.07
N SER A 93 1.44 -12.10 -14.61
CA SER A 93 1.85 -13.45 -15.05
C SER A 93 2.90 -13.46 -16.16
N ASN A 94 2.97 -12.41 -16.97
CA ASN A 94 3.94 -12.24 -18.04
C ASN A 94 5.10 -11.32 -17.67
N TYR A 95 5.13 -10.79 -16.43
CA TYR A 95 6.08 -9.78 -15.98
C TYR A 95 6.05 -8.46 -16.78
N ASP A 96 4.95 -8.15 -17.45
CA ASP A 96 4.84 -6.96 -18.29
C ASP A 96 4.93 -5.67 -17.46
N VAL A 97 4.16 -5.60 -16.37
CA VAL A 97 4.14 -4.43 -15.48
C VAL A 97 5.43 -4.33 -14.68
N ARG A 98 5.93 -5.44 -14.17
CA ARG A 98 7.22 -5.53 -13.49
C ARG A 98 8.35 -5.02 -14.37
N ASN A 99 8.40 -5.46 -15.64
CA ASN A 99 9.44 -5.06 -16.58
C ASN A 99 9.32 -3.59 -16.99
N TRP A 100 8.10 -3.11 -17.22
CA TRP A 100 7.83 -1.70 -17.45
C TRP A 100 8.35 -0.81 -16.30
N ALA A 101 8.04 -1.18 -15.06
CA ALA A 101 8.48 -0.46 -13.87
C ALA A 101 9.93 -0.75 -13.47
N ARG A 102 10.63 -1.66 -14.17
CA ARG A 102 12.01 -2.08 -13.86
C ARG A 102 12.18 -2.58 -12.42
N VAL A 103 11.23 -3.34 -11.92
CA VAL A 103 11.27 -3.92 -10.59
C VAL A 103 12.32 -5.01 -10.52
N THR A 104 13.25 -4.90 -9.58
CA THR A 104 14.37 -5.84 -9.37
C THR A 104 14.35 -6.53 -8.02
N ALA A 105 13.51 -6.08 -7.11
CA ALA A 105 13.39 -6.62 -5.75
C ALA A 105 11.97 -6.42 -5.20
N TYR A 106 11.64 -7.13 -4.13
CA TYR A 106 10.34 -7.07 -3.47
C TYR A 106 10.48 -6.81 -1.96
N PRO A 107 9.57 -6.02 -1.39
CA PRO A 107 8.59 -5.21 -2.09
C PRO A 107 9.24 -4.05 -2.86
N THR A 108 8.59 -3.60 -3.90
CA THR A 108 8.86 -2.31 -4.55
C THR A 108 7.56 -1.51 -4.57
N MET A 109 7.63 -0.23 -4.26
CA MET A 109 6.45 0.63 -4.23
C MET A 109 6.68 1.87 -5.08
N ILE A 110 5.72 2.20 -5.92
CA ILE A 110 5.74 3.41 -6.74
C ILE A 110 4.52 4.28 -6.45
N VAL A 111 4.70 5.58 -6.54
CA VAL A 111 3.62 6.56 -6.42
C VAL A 111 3.50 7.30 -7.76
N LEU A 112 2.28 7.30 -8.30
CA LEU A 112 1.94 7.96 -9.55
C LEU A 112 0.94 9.09 -9.30
N ASN A 113 0.98 10.09 -10.15
CA ASN A 113 -0.10 11.08 -10.22
C ASN A 113 -1.23 10.62 -11.16
N GLU A 114 -2.27 11.44 -11.29
CA GLU A 114 -3.42 11.17 -12.18
C GLU A 114 -3.07 11.08 -13.66
N LYS A 115 -1.88 11.58 -14.05
CA LYS A 115 -1.36 11.49 -15.43
C LYS A 115 -0.46 10.27 -15.64
N MET A 116 -0.39 9.37 -14.66
CA MET A 116 0.48 8.19 -14.67
C MET A 116 1.98 8.53 -14.67
N GLU A 117 2.35 9.72 -14.24
CA GLU A 117 3.76 10.11 -14.06
C GLU A 117 4.26 9.59 -12.70
N ILE A 118 5.45 8.99 -12.69
CA ILE A 118 6.07 8.47 -11.46
C ILE A 118 6.58 9.66 -10.64
N LEU A 119 6.02 9.82 -9.44
CA LEU A 119 6.43 10.83 -8.47
C LEU A 119 7.49 10.31 -7.51
N GLN A 120 7.41 9.02 -7.18
CA GLN A 120 8.33 8.37 -6.26
C GLN A 120 8.48 6.90 -6.61
N PHE A 121 9.71 6.39 -6.51
CA PHE A 121 10.06 5.01 -6.73
C PHE A 121 10.87 4.48 -5.55
N SER A 122 10.33 3.47 -4.86
CA SER A 122 10.97 2.85 -3.70
C SER A 122 11.38 1.42 -4.05
N ILE A 123 12.66 1.22 -4.39
CA ILE A 123 13.23 -0.10 -4.66
C ILE A 123 13.61 -0.77 -3.33
N ARG A 124 13.31 -2.06 -3.19
CA ARG A 124 13.65 -2.87 -2.00
C ARG A 124 13.05 -2.32 -0.72
N GLY A 125 11.76 -2.12 -0.72
CA GLY A 125 11.02 -1.67 0.44
C GLY A 125 9.98 -0.62 0.10
N TRP A 126 9.39 -0.06 1.15
CA TRP A 126 8.33 0.95 1.03
C TRP A 126 8.79 2.33 1.48
N GLN A 127 9.99 2.42 2.05
CA GLN A 127 10.40 3.54 2.87
C GLN A 127 10.28 4.87 2.16
N ASP A 128 10.81 4.96 0.94
CA ASP A 128 10.82 6.23 0.19
C ASP A 128 9.42 6.62 -0.26
N ALA A 129 8.61 5.65 -0.68
CA ALA A 129 7.23 5.89 -1.09
C ALA A 129 6.35 6.28 0.11
N LEU A 130 6.45 5.56 1.23
CA LEU A 130 5.68 5.87 2.44
C LEU A 130 6.12 7.20 3.05
N LYS A 131 7.41 7.51 3.03
CA LYS A 131 7.92 8.81 3.47
C LYS A 131 7.36 9.95 2.61
N PHE A 132 7.38 9.78 1.29
CA PHE A 132 6.79 10.74 0.36
C PHE A 132 5.32 10.99 0.68
N LEU A 133 4.53 9.94 0.88
CA LEU A 133 3.11 10.06 1.23
C LEU A 133 2.90 10.71 2.59
N SER A 134 3.72 10.39 3.58
CA SER A 134 3.60 10.97 4.93
C SER A 134 3.97 12.46 4.99
N ASP A 135 4.78 12.95 4.07
CA ASP A 135 5.19 14.36 3.99
C ASP A 135 4.15 15.26 3.31
N ILE A 136 3.16 14.68 2.63
CA ILE A 136 2.10 15.44 1.97
C ILE A 136 1.08 15.92 3.02
N LYS A 137 0.65 17.18 2.88
CA LYS A 137 -0.46 17.72 3.67
C LYS A 137 -1.79 17.31 3.05
N TRP A 138 -2.39 16.26 3.59
CA TRP A 138 -3.60 15.66 3.02
C TRP A 138 -4.89 16.37 3.37
N GLY A 139 -4.88 17.30 4.33
CA GLY A 139 -6.10 17.94 4.82
C GLY A 139 -7.08 16.92 5.41
N LEU A 140 -6.57 15.92 6.11
CA LEU A 140 -7.39 14.97 6.84
C LEU A 140 -8.04 15.73 7.99
N GLU A 141 -9.36 15.92 7.95
CA GLU A 141 -10.09 16.54 9.05
C GLU A 141 -9.92 15.66 10.30
N GLU A 142 -9.51 16.30 11.40
CA GLU A 142 -9.61 15.66 12.70
C GLU A 142 -11.10 15.33 12.94
N PRO A 143 -11.43 14.17 13.54
CA PRO A 143 -12.81 13.91 13.91
C PRO A 143 -13.28 15.04 14.82
N ASP A 144 -14.40 15.67 14.48
CA ASP A 144 -15.02 16.74 15.22
C ASP A 144 -14.93 16.43 16.72
N LYS A 145 -14.20 17.27 17.45
CA LYS A 145 -14.28 17.30 18.91
C LYS A 145 -15.72 17.69 19.21
N ILE A 146 -16.57 16.69 19.40
CA ILE A 146 -17.93 16.86 19.89
C ILE A 146 -17.86 17.75 21.09
N ASN A 147 -18.31 18.97 20.90
CA ASN A 147 -18.35 20.03 21.87
C ASN A 147 -19.29 19.61 22.99
N LYS A 148 -18.77 18.84 24.00
CA LYS A 148 -19.44 18.65 25.26
C LYS A 148 -19.42 19.96 26.03
N LYS A 149 -20.07 21.00 25.53
CA LYS A 149 -20.50 22.10 26.38
C LYS A 149 -21.84 21.73 26.98
N GLY A 150 -21.76 21.43 28.26
CA GLY A 150 -22.88 21.10 29.09
C GLY A 150 -24.01 22.13 29.02
N LYS A 151 -25.19 21.63 29.17
CA LYS A 151 -26.29 22.40 29.75
C LYS A 151 -26.37 22.05 31.21
N THR A 152 -25.82 22.88 32.05
CA THR A 152 -26.30 23.11 33.41
C THR A 152 -27.60 23.89 33.29
N LYS A 153 -28.70 23.28 33.67
CA LYS A 153 -29.77 23.81 34.51
C LYS A 153 -30.78 22.71 34.76
#